data_a2531075bd884311e94bf0cd30b495bf
#
_entry.id   a2531075bd884311e94bf0cd30b495bf
#
_cell.length_a   1.000
_cell.length_b   1.000
_cell.length_c   1.000
_cell.angle_alpha   90.00
_cell.angle_beta   90.00
_cell.angle_gamma   90.00
#
_symmetry.space_group_name_H-M   'P 1'
#
loop_
_entity.id
_entity.type
_entity.pdbx_description
1 polymer ?
#
loop_
_entity_poly.entity_id
_entity_poly.type
_entity_poly.pdbx_seq_one_letter_code
_entity_poly.pdbx_strand_id
1 'polypeptide(L)'
;QMPSTAFALAQKSKDFPAFREALVAENPDREVKAAAIFSQLAAAARSENLEQQKALFQTLTTEYKDSPAARAAKQFDPDKILRKGQAFPGFTVKSLEGQDLTLESFKGKVVLVDFWATWCPPCVAEMPEITAVYEKFKASGFDILSLSLDAKVEDIAPFRAEKFPMPWNHTFLGRGKAHPLIETLNVNSIPRPILVGPDGTVIEP
;
A
#
# COMPACT_ATOMS: atom_id res chain seq x y z
N GLN A 1 1.82 18.52 30.32
CA GLN A 1 2.12 17.31 29.54
C GLN A 1 1.03 16.27 29.84
N MET A 2 0.11 16.03 28.89
CA MET A 2 -0.70 14.83 28.98
C MET A 2 0.22 13.62 28.92
N PRO A 3 0.04 12.63 29.80
CA PRO A 3 0.83 11.41 29.72
C PRO A 3 0.60 10.75 28.35
N SER A 4 1.66 10.25 27.74
CA SER A 4 1.63 9.45 26.49
C SER A 4 0.59 8.31 26.52
N THR A 5 0.22 7.87 27.71
CA THR A 5 -0.82 6.87 28.00
C THR A 5 -2.24 7.33 27.65
N ALA A 6 -2.62 8.60 27.88
CA ALA A 6 -3.96 9.09 27.53
C ALA A 6 -4.14 9.19 26.01
N PHE A 7 -3.09 9.56 25.28
CA PHE A 7 -3.09 9.59 23.83
C PHE A 7 -3.13 8.18 23.22
N ALA A 8 -2.37 7.22 23.77
CA ALA A 8 -2.41 5.82 23.36
C ALA A 8 -3.78 5.16 23.60
N LEU A 9 -4.47 5.53 24.68
CA LEU A 9 -5.84 5.11 24.98
C LEU A 9 -6.86 5.73 23.99
N ALA A 10 -6.71 7.00 23.63
CA ALA A 10 -7.55 7.67 22.64
C ALA A 10 -7.39 7.09 21.23
N GLN A 11 -6.18 6.63 20.87
CA GLN A 11 -5.95 5.92 19.60
C GLN A 11 -6.56 4.51 19.57
N LYS A 12 -6.60 3.80 20.69
CA LYS A 12 -7.14 2.43 20.78
C LYS A 12 -8.66 2.38 20.82
N SER A 13 -9.31 3.48 21.18
CA SER A 13 -10.75 3.53 21.33
C SER A 13 -11.42 4.02 20.04
N LYS A 14 -12.14 3.12 19.38
CA LYS A 14 -12.99 3.45 18.21
C LYS A 14 -14.15 4.41 18.57
N ASP A 15 -14.40 4.64 19.87
CA ASP A 15 -15.64 5.24 20.38
C ASP A 15 -15.50 6.69 20.87
N PHE A 16 -14.43 7.43 20.51
CA PHE A 16 -14.30 8.83 20.97
C PHE A 16 -14.03 9.85 19.85
N PRO A 17 -14.89 9.98 18.82
CA PRO A 17 -14.78 11.09 17.85
C PRO A 17 -14.78 12.46 18.55
N ALA A 18 -15.73 12.69 19.47
CA ALA A 18 -15.88 13.93 20.22
C ALA A 18 -14.64 14.27 21.07
N PHE A 19 -14.00 13.27 21.68
CA PHE A 19 -12.76 13.49 22.42
C PHE A 19 -11.59 13.93 21.52
N ARG A 20 -11.49 13.37 20.32
CA ARG A 20 -10.46 13.80 19.34
C ARG A 20 -10.72 15.21 18.84
N GLU A 21 -11.96 15.57 18.61
CA GLU A 21 -12.36 16.93 18.22
C GLU A 21 -12.01 17.93 19.32
N ALA A 22 -12.33 17.64 20.58
CA ALA A 22 -11.95 18.46 21.72
C ALA A 22 -10.43 18.59 21.88
N LEU A 23 -9.65 17.52 21.65
CA LEU A 23 -8.20 17.58 21.67
C LEU A 23 -7.65 18.53 20.59
N VAL A 24 -8.22 18.54 19.42
CA VAL A 24 -7.80 19.46 18.34
C VAL A 24 -8.18 20.89 18.66
N ALA A 25 -9.39 21.12 19.20
CA ALA A 25 -9.89 22.46 19.47
C ALA A 25 -9.20 23.11 20.70
N GLU A 26 -9.08 22.40 21.80
CA GLU A 26 -8.81 22.97 23.12
C GLU A 26 -7.40 22.68 23.67
N ASN A 27 -6.69 21.66 23.17
CA ASN A 27 -5.38 21.31 23.72
C ASN A 27 -4.33 22.37 23.35
N PRO A 28 -3.56 22.91 24.30
CA PRO A 28 -2.53 23.91 24.01
C PRO A 28 -1.29 23.32 23.33
N ASP A 29 -1.07 22.01 23.45
CA ASP A 29 0.10 21.33 22.89
C ASP A 29 -0.11 21.04 21.37
N ARG A 30 0.73 21.66 20.57
CA ARG A 30 0.69 21.55 19.10
C ARG A 30 0.92 20.12 18.60
N GLU A 31 1.79 19.36 19.27
CA GLU A 31 2.09 17.98 18.89
C GLU A 31 0.91 17.05 19.22
N VAL A 32 0.23 17.29 20.33
CA VAL A 32 -1.00 16.55 20.68
C VAL A 32 -2.12 16.84 19.67
N LYS A 33 -2.29 18.09 19.24
CA LYS A 33 -3.23 18.44 18.16
C LYS A 33 -2.89 17.72 16.87
N ALA A 34 -1.63 17.78 16.42
CA ALA A 34 -1.19 17.12 15.21
C ALA A 34 -1.44 15.60 15.23
N ALA A 35 -1.19 14.96 16.36
CA ALA A 35 -1.43 13.54 16.54
C ALA A 35 -2.93 13.18 16.55
N ALA A 36 -3.78 14.05 17.11
CA ALA A 36 -5.24 13.87 17.05
C ALA A 36 -5.77 14.01 15.62
N ILE A 37 -5.29 15.01 14.87
CA ILE A 37 -5.61 15.20 13.44
C ILE A 37 -5.16 13.98 12.63
N PHE A 38 -3.96 13.45 12.89
CA PHE A 38 -3.48 12.23 12.23
C PHE A 38 -4.39 11.02 12.50
N SER A 39 -4.88 10.87 13.72
CA SER A 39 -5.84 9.81 14.07
C SER A 39 -7.16 9.95 13.29
N GLN A 40 -7.64 11.19 13.09
CA GLN A 40 -8.82 11.47 12.26
C GLN A 40 -8.54 11.18 10.78
N LEU A 41 -7.37 11.56 10.26
CA LEU A 41 -6.94 11.25 8.89
C LEU A 41 -6.94 9.75 8.63
N ALA A 42 -6.36 8.97 9.53
CA ALA A 42 -6.34 7.51 9.42
C ALA A 42 -7.76 6.90 9.48
N ALA A 43 -8.68 7.50 10.23
CA ALA A 43 -10.09 7.07 10.25
C ALA A 43 -10.80 7.43 8.93
N ALA A 44 -10.60 8.65 8.42
CA ALA A 44 -11.17 9.09 7.14
C ALA A 44 -10.70 8.23 5.97
N ALA A 45 -9.41 7.86 5.96
CA ALA A 45 -8.86 6.97 4.94
C ALA A 45 -9.51 5.57 4.97
N ARG A 46 -9.76 5.02 6.18
CA ARG A 46 -10.43 3.71 6.33
C ARG A 46 -11.92 3.72 5.97
N SER A 47 -12.60 4.85 6.17
CA SER A 47 -14.02 5.03 5.81
C SER A 47 -14.22 5.55 4.38
N GLU A 48 -13.14 5.67 3.60
CA GLU A 48 -13.13 6.18 2.22
C GLU A 48 -13.73 7.59 2.08
N ASN A 49 -13.73 8.36 3.17
CA ASN A 49 -14.19 9.75 3.15
C ASN A 49 -13.10 10.67 2.57
N LEU A 50 -13.08 10.75 1.24
CA LEU A 50 -12.05 11.46 0.49
C LEU A 50 -11.95 12.95 0.83
N GLU A 51 -13.09 13.62 1.01
CA GLU A 51 -13.10 15.05 1.31
C GLU A 51 -12.49 15.35 2.69
N GLN A 52 -12.88 14.57 3.69
CA GLN A 52 -12.30 14.67 5.03
C GLN A 52 -10.81 14.29 5.02
N GLN A 53 -10.44 13.24 4.28
CA GLN A 53 -9.05 12.80 4.13
C GLN A 53 -8.19 13.92 3.53
N LYS A 54 -8.63 14.56 2.45
CA LYS A 54 -7.92 15.68 1.80
C LYS A 54 -7.73 16.86 2.77
N ALA A 55 -8.80 17.27 3.44
CA ALA A 55 -8.75 18.40 4.38
C ALA A 55 -7.76 18.15 5.52
N LEU A 56 -7.83 16.97 6.16
CA LEU A 56 -6.95 16.60 7.28
C LEU A 56 -5.49 16.42 6.83
N PHE A 57 -5.27 15.83 5.65
CA PHE A 57 -3.95 15.69 5.07
C PHE A 57 -3.32 17.06 4.77
N GLN A 58 -4.07 17.97 4.17
CA GLN A 58 -3.64 19.34 3.91
C GLN A 58 -3.30 20.06 5.22
N THR A 59 -4.16 20.00 6.23
CA THR A 59 -3.89 20.61 7.55
C THR A 59 -2.58 20.10 8.14
N LEU A 60 -2.35 18.79 8.17
CA LEU A 60 -1.11 18.22 8.69
C LEU A 60 0.13 18.67 7.92
N THR A 61 0.05 18.68 6.59
CA THR A 61 1.20 18.95 5.72
C THR A 61 1.52 20.44 5.58
N THR A 62 0.57 21.32 5.90
CA THR A 62 0.78 22.78 5.87
C THR A 62 1.01 23.36 7.27
N GLU A 63 0.07 23.17 8.18
CA GLU A 63 0.10 23.80 9.50
C GLU A 63 1.02 23.07 10.47
N TYR A 64 1.17 21.75 10.34
CA TYR A 64 1.97 20.89 11.23
C TYR A 64 3.15 20.21 10.52
N LYS A 65 3.64 20.80 9.43
CA LYS A 65 4.62 20.19 8.49
C LYS A 65 5.86 19.56 9.14
N ASP A 66 6.32 20.12 10.26
CA ASP A 66 7.53 19.67 10.97
C ASP A 66 7.25 18.58 12.01
N SER A 67 5.95 18.25 12.27
CA SER A 67 5.56 17.27 13.27
C SER A 67 5.82 15.83 12.82
N PRO A 68 6.00 14.89 13.77
CA PRO A 68 5.99 13.45 13.47
C PRO A 68 4.69 12.99 12.78
N ALA A 69 3.55 13.60 13.16
CA ALA A 69 2.25 13.31 12.57
C ALA A 69 2.19 13.65 11.07
N ALA A 70 2.75 14.80 10.65
CA ALA A 70 2.81 15.16 9.24
C ALA A 70 3.72 14.22 8.43
N ARG A 71 4.82 13.76 9.01
CA ARG A 71 5.66 12.74 8.37
C ARG A 71 4.93 11.41 8.18
N ALA A 72 4.20 10.99 9.22
CA ALA A 72 3.40 9.77 9.18
C ALA A 72 2.18 9.91 8.24
N ALA A 73 1.62 11.12 8.07
CA ALA A 73 0.48 11.38 7.20
C ALA A 73 0.73 11.03 5.72
N LYS A 74 1.98 11.02 5.28
CA LYS A 74 2.35 10.70 3.88
C LYS A 74 1.86 9.33 3.41
N GLN A 75 1.66 8.37 4.32
CA GLN A 75 1.06 7.08 4.00
C GLN A 75 -0.43 7.17 3.62
N PHE A 76 -1.10 8.26 4.00
CA PHE A 76 -2.50 8.55 3.71
C PHE A 76 -2.65 9.69 2.70
N ASP A 77 -1.62 9.96 1.88
CA ASP A 77 -1.69 10.94 0.80
C ASP A 77 -2.85 10.60 -0.14
N PRO A 78 -3.89 11.43 -0.22
CA PRO A 78 -5.11 11.12 -0.97
C PRO A 78 -4.85 10.99 -2.48
N ASP A 79 -3.80 11.61 -2.99
CA ASP A 79 -3.43 11.57 -4.41
C ASP A 79 -2.62 10.31 -4.76
N LYS A 80 -2.06 9.63 -3.75
CA LYS A 80 -1.28 8.39 -3.90
C LYS A 80 -2.03 7.12 -3.49
N ILE A 81 -3.24 7.24 -2.96
CA ILE A 81 -4.07 6.08 -2.61
C ILE A 81 -4.84 5.64 -3.84
N LEU A 82 -4.56 4.43 -4.29
CA LEU A 82 -5.36 3.81 -5.34
C LEU A 82 -6.79 3.58 -4.87
N ARG A 83 -7.73 3.79 -5.79
CA ARG A 83 -9.15 3.55 -5.56
C ARG A 83 -9.73 2.71 -6.68
N LYS A 84 -10.72 1.93 -6.34
CA LYS A 84 -11.52 1.19 -7.31
C LYS A 84 -12.03 2.10 -8.43
N GLY A 85 -11.90 1.65 -9.67
CA GLY A 85 -12.30 2.37 -10.87
C GLY A 85 -11.31 3.43 -11.37
N GLN A 86 -10.21 3.68 -10.65
CA GLN A 86 -9.15 4.55 -11.17
C GLN A 86 -8.27 3.81 -12.19
N ALA A 87 -7.70 4.55 -13.13
CA ALA A 87 -6.65 4.02 -13.98
C ALA A 87 -5.42 3.64 -13.12
N PHE A 88 -4.92 2.43 -13.32
CA PHE A 88 -3.67 2.02 -12.70
C PHE A 88 -2.51 2.80 -13.30
N PRO A 89 -1.57 3.33 -12.51
CA PRO A 89 -0.45 4.10 -13.04
C PRO A 89 0.39 3.31 -14.03
N GLY A 90 0.75 3.93 -15.13
CA GLY A 90 1.69 3.32 -16.09
C GLY A 90 3.04 3.04 -15.43
N PHE A 91 3.64 1.92 -15.79
CA PHE A 91 4.95 1.50 -15.31
C PHE A 91 5.76 0.83 -16.41
N THR A 92 7.05 0.76 -16.22
CA THR A 92 7.97 -0.11 -16.95
C THR A 92 8.91 -0.77 -15.94
N VAL A 93 8.92 -2.09 -15.91
CA VAL A 93 9.80 -2.89 -15.05
C VAL A 93 10.46 -4.00 -15.86
N LYS A 94 11.61 -4.49 -15.40
CA LYS A 94 12.26 -5.65 -16.03
C LYS A 94 11.85 -6.94 -15.33
N SER A 95 11.42 -7.94 -16.11
CA SER A 95 11.24 -9.29 -15.59
C SER A 95 12.59 -9.89 -15.15
N LEU A 96 12.53 -10.95 -14.35
CA LEU A 96 13.76 -11.69 -13.99
C LEU A 96 14.46 -12.29 -15.20
N GLU A 97 13.74 -12.51 -16.30
CA GLU A 97 14.26 -12.99 -17.57
C GLU A 97 14.78 -11.85 -18.49
N GLY A 98 14.73 -10.59 -18.00
CA GLY A 98 15.27 -9.40 -18.68
C GLY A 98 14.31 -8.73 -19.68
N GLN A 99 13.05 -9.15 -19.77
CA GLN A 99 12.04 -8.55 -20.63
C GLN A 99 11.47 -7.27 -19.99
N ASP A 100 11.19 -6.26 -20.80
CA ASP A 100 10.46 -5.09 -20.34
C ASP A 100 8.96 -5.42 -20.23
N LEU A 101 8.42 -5.26 -19.02
CA LEU A 101 7.00 -5.42 -18.72
C LEU A 101 6.38 -4.05 -18.43
N THR A 102 5.27 -3.79 -19.07
CA THR A 102 4.48 -2.57 -18.90
C THR A 102 3.04 -2.93 -18.59
N LEU A 103 2.20 -1.96 -18.24
CA LEU A 103 0.76 -2.20 -18.09
C LEU A 103 0.15 -2.76 -19.40
N GLU A 104 0.61 -2.27 -20.56
CA GLU A 104 0.15 -2.76 -21.87
C GLU A 104 0.49 -4.24 -22.13
N SER A 105 1.55 -4.78 -21.50
CA SER A 105 1.90 -6.20 -21.59
C SER A 105 0.80 -7.13 -21.05
N PHE A 106 -0.10 -6.59 -20.24
CA PHE A 106 -1.20 -7.29 -19.60
C PHE A 106 -2.58 -6.90 -20.14
N LYS A 107 -2.63 -6.09 -21.19
CA LYS A 107 -3.90 -5.62 -21.76
C LYS A 107 -4.84 -6.76 -22.12
N GLY A 108 -6.11 -6.62 -21.76
CA GLY A 108 -7.14 -7.64 -21.98
C GLY A 108 -7.14 -8.76 -20.92
N LYS A 109 -6.26 -8.69 -19.93
CA LYS A 109 -6.23 -9.64 -18.81
C LYS A 109 -6.61 -8.96 -17.50
N VAL A 110 -7.17 -9.72 -16.58
CA VAL A 110 -7.20 -9.34 -15.17
C VAL A 110 -5.84 -9.67 -14.55
N VAL A 111 -5.18 -8.71 -13.92
CA VAL A 111 -3.83 -8.89 -13.39
C VAL A 111 -3.79 -8.62 -11.90
N LEU A 112 -3.24 -9.56 -11.15
CA LEU A 112 -2.83 -9.34 -9.77
C LEU A 112 -1.42 -8.76 -9.75
N VAL A 113 -1.28 -7.49 -9.39
CA VAL A 113 0.00 -6.84 -9.12
C VAL A 113 0.29 -7.02 -7.64
N ASP A 114 1.28 -7.88 -7.32
CA ASP A 114 1.56 -8.31 -5.95
C ASP A 114 2.95 -7.87 -5.49
N PHE A 115 3.01 -7.02 -4.46
CA PHE A 115 4.26 -6.65 -3.80
C PHE A 115 4.54 -7.60 -2.63
N TRP A 116 5.64 -8.32 -2.72
CA TRP A 116 6.00 -9.38 -1.81
C TRP A 116 7.51 -9.46 -1.53
N ALA A 117 7.93 -10.39 -0.68
CA ALA A 117 9.33 -10.77 -0.52
C ALA A 117 9.46 -12.17 0.09
N THR A 118 10.59 -12.84 -0.14
CA THR A 118 10.88 -14.17 0.40
C THR A 118 10.93 -14.22 1.93
N TRP A 119 11.32 -13.10 2.55
CA TRP A 119 11.41 -12.91 4.00
C TRP A 119 10.11 -12.40 4.65
N CYS A 120 9.01 -12.27 3.90
CA CYS A 120 7.72 -11.77 4.39
C CYS A 120 6.80 -12.95 4.77
N PRO A 121 6.65 -13.33 6.06
CA PRO A 121 5.87 -14.49 6.44
C PRO A 121 4.41 -14.46 5.98
N PRO A 122 3.65 -13.33 6.10
CA PRO A 122 2.28 -13.30 5.59
C PRO A 122 2.22 -13.44 4.06
N CYS A 123 3.17 -12.85 3.30
CA CYS A 123 3.22 -13.03 1.85
C CYS A 123 3.41 -14.51 1.48
N VAL A 124 4.31 -15.21 2.18
CA VAL A 124 4.59 -16.63 1.96
C VAL A 124 3.37 -17.49 2.31
N ALA A 125 2.62 -17.13 3.35
CA ALA A 125 1.41 -17.84 3.77
C ALA A 125 0.28 -17.77 2.73
N GLU A 126 0.22 -16.71 1.92
CA GLU A 126 -0.78 -16.54 0.85
C GLU A 126 -0.44 -17.27 -0.46
N MET A 127 0.82 -17.68 -0.65
CA MET A 127 1.28 -18.28 -1.92
C MET A 127 0.50 -19.53 -2.38
N PRO A 128 0.09 -20.45 -1.50
CA PRO A 128 -0.72 -21.60 -1.93
C PRO A 128 -2.06 -21.19 -2.54
N GLU A 129 -2.72 -20.18 -1.95
CA GLU A 129 -3.99 -19.67 -2.45
C GLU A 129 -3.81 -18.91 -3.76
N ILE A 130 -2.81 -18.03 -3.84
CA ILE A 130 -2.46 -17.30 -5.07
C ILE A 130 -2.16 -18.27 -6.21
N THR A 131 -1.39 -19.34 -5.95
CA THR A 131 -1.07 -20.37 -6.94
C THR A 131 -2.34 -21.10 -7.41
N ALA A 132 -3.23 -21.47 -6.49
CA ALA A 132 -4.48 -22.14 -6.84
C ALA A 132 -5.39 -21.25 -7.70
N VAL A 133 -5.48 -19.96 -7.38
CA VAL A 133 -6.23 -18.97 -8.16
C VAL A 133 -5.62 -18.81 -9.56
N TYR A 134 -4.29 -18.69 -9.65
CA TYR A 134 -3.60 -18.60 -10.94
C TYR A 134 -3.89 -19.82 -11.82
N GLU A 135 -3.69 -21.02 -11.31
CA GLU A 135 -3.93 -22.27 -12.05
C GLU A 135 -5.37 -22.37 -12.54
N LYS A 136 -6.32 -21.93 -11.73
CA LYS A 136 -7.76 -21.96 -12.07
C LYS A 136 -8.12 -20.97 -13.18
N PHE A 137 -7.53 -19.79 -13.21
CA PHE A 137 -8.01 -18.69 -14.06
C PHE A 137 -7.05 -18.25 -15.17
N LYS A 138 -5.79 -18.75 -15.21
CA LYS A 138 -4.81 -18.37 -16.24
C LYS A 138 -5.32 -18.56 -17.67
N ALA A 139 -6.07 -19.63 -17.94
CA ALA A 139 -6.65 -19.88 -19.24
C ALA A 139 -7.83 -18.96 -19.58
N SER A 140 -8.39 -18.27 -18.59
CA SER A 140 -9.52 -17.35 -18.71
C SER A 140 -9.10 -15.88 -18.74
N GLY A 141 -7.79 -15.60 -18.94
CA GLY A 141 -7.28 -14.24 -19.03
C GLY A 141 -6.93 -13.62 -17.69
N PHE A 142 -6.54 -14.43 -16.71
CA PHE A 142 -5.93 -13.96 -15.47
C PHE A 142 -4.41 -14.12 -15.53
N ASP A 143 -3.68 -13.12 -15.02
CA ASP A 143 -2.22 -13.14 -14.92
C ASP A 143 -1.76 -12.54 -13.58
N ILE A 144 -0.50 -12.74 -13.23
CA ILE A 144 0.12 -12.18 -12.03
C ILE A 144 1.43 -11.49 -12.40
N LEU A 145 1.69 -10.34 -11.80
CA LEU A 145 2.96 -9.66 -11.78
C LEU A 145 3.43 -9.54 -10.34
N SER A 146 4.36 -10.39 -9.93
CA SER A 146 4.97 -10.34 -8.61
C SER A 146 6.18 -9.40 -8.60
N LEU A 147 6.11 -8.39 -7.72
CA LEU A 147 7.11 -7.33 -7.57
C LEU A 147 7.87 -7.56 -6.25
N SER A 148 9.06 -8.15 -6.35
CA SER A 148 9.85 -8.49 -5.15
C SER A 148 10.55 -7.28 -4.54
N LEU A 149 10.42 -7.16 -3.22
CA LEU A 149 11.13 -6.22 -2.35
C LEU A 149 12.27 -6.91 -1.58
N ASP A 150 12.81 -7.99 -2.09
CA ASP A 150 13.96 -8.67 -1.50
C ASP A 150 15.20 -7.76 -1.51
N ALA A 151 16.16 -8.06 -0.66
CA ALA A 151 17.43 -7.32 -0.62
C ALA A 151 18.31 -7.66 -1.82
N LYS A 152 18.19 -8.88 -2.33
CA LYS A 152 18.99 -9.40 -3.44
C LYS A 152 18.11 -10.17 -4.42
N VAL A 153 18.37 -10.03 -5.70
CA VAL A 153 17.64 -10.75 -6.75
C VAL A 153 17.88 -12.26 -6.68
N GLU A 154 19.06 -12.66 -6.19
CA GLU A 154 19.47 -14.06 -6.05
C GLU A 154 18.64 -14.85 -5.02
N ASP A 155 17.93 -14.15 -4.11
CA ASP A 155 17.08 -14.80 -3.11
C ASP A 155 15.79 -15.37 -3.72
N ILE A 156 15.34 -14.85 -4.87
CA ILE A 156 14.05 -15.19 -5.49
C ILE A 156 14.07 -16.56 -6.15
N ALA A 157 15.08 -16.86 -6.95
CA ALA A 157 15.12 -18.08 -7.74
C ALA A 157 15.16 -19.37 -6.88
N PRO A 158 15.98 -19.47 -5.82
CA PRO A 158 15.94 -20.63 -4.91
C PRO A 158 14.59 -20.77 -4.20
N PHE A 159 14.01 -19.67 -3.75
CA PHE A 159 12.69 -19.68 -3.12
C PHE A 159 11.62 -20.29 -4.04
N ARG A 160 11.59 -19.86 -5.30
CA ARG A 160 10.64 -20.37 -6.32
C ARG A 160 10.89 -21.84 -6.63
N ALA A 161 12.13 -22.28 -6.68
CA ALA A 161 12.47 -23.66 -6.97
C ALA A 161 12.13 -24.63 -5.84
N GLU A 162 12.32 -24.21 -4.58
CA GLU A 162 12.25 -25.10 -3.41
C GLU A 162 10.90 -25.07 -2.69
N LYS A 163 10.21 -23.91 -2.72
CA LYS A 163 8.99 -23.73 -1.92
C LYS A 163 7.73 -23.62 -2.77
N PHE A 164 7.70 -22.71 -3.74
CA PHE A 164 6.52 -22.43 -4.54
C PHE A 164 6.90 -22.15 -6.00
N PRO A 165 6.54 -23.04 -6.94
CA PRO A 165 6.76 -22.81 -8.37
C PRO A 165 5.79 -21.74 -8.87
N MET A 166 6.15 -20.50 -8.76
CA MET A 166 5.35 -19.33 -9.17
C MET A 166 5.53 -19.10 -10.68
N PRO A 167 4.70 -19.70 -11.55
CA PRO A 167 4.94 -19.77 -13.01
C PRO A 167 4.43 -18.54 -13.77
N TRP A 168 4.44 -17.39 -13.15
CA TRP A 168 4.01 -16.11 -13.71
C TRP A 168 5.15 -15.10 -13.76
N ASN A 169 4.85 -13.85 -14.15
CA ASN A 169 5.87 -12.81 -14.29
C ASN A 169 6.40 -12.30 -12.94
N HIS A 170 7.72 -12.20 -12.84
CA HIS A 170 8.41 -11.69 -11.67
C HIS A 170 9.34 -10.55 -12.02
N THR A 171 9.41 -9.57 -11.11
CA THR A 171 10.30 -8.42 -11.19
C THR A 171 10.99 -8.20 -9.85
N PHE A 172 12.24 -7.85 -9.87
CA PHE A 172 12.98 -7.41 -8.69
C PHE A 172 12.99 -5.88 -8.63
N LEU A 173 12.37 -5.32 -7.59
CA LEU A 173 12.39 -3.87 -7.32
C LEU A 173 13.44 -3.47 -6.29
N GLY A 174 13.88 -4.43 -5.49
CA GLY A 174 14.79 -4.20 -4.39
C GLY A 174 14.13 -3.66 -3.13
N ARG A 175 14.91 -3.63 -2.06
CA ARG A 175 14.44 -3.22 -0.73
C ARG A 175 14.35 -1.70 -0.63
N GLY A 176 13.30 -1.22 0.04
CA GLY A 176 13.10 0.20 0.31
C GLY A 176 12.40 0.94 -0.84
N LYS A 177 12.55 2.28 -0.86
CA LYS A 177 11.91 3.15 -1.86
C LYS A 177 12.78 3.37 -3.12
N ALA A 178 13.65 2.42 -3.44
CA ALA A 178 14.60 2.57 -4.55
C ALA A 178 13.90 2.61 -5.93
N HIS A 179 12.73 1.97 -6.07
CA HIS A 179 12.01 1.96 -7.33
C HIS A 179 10.83 2.95 -7.32
N PRO A 180 10.68 3.80 -8.37
CA PRO A 180 9.63 4.82 -8.43
C PRO A 180 8.21 4.27 -8.23
N LEU A 181 7.94 3.06 -8.69
CA LEU A 181 6.63 2.42 -8.56
C LEU A 181 6.19 2.23 -7.10
N ILE A 182 7.14 1.97 -6.19
CA ILE A 182 6.88 1.83 -4.76
C ILE A 182 6.33 3.14 -4.18
N GLU A 183 6.92 4.27 -4.60
CA GLU A 183 6.45 5.59 -4.17
C GLU A 183 5.14 5.99 -4.85
N THR A 184 5.01 5.74 -6.15
CA THR A 184 3.80 6.05 -6.94
C THR A 184 2.58 5.32 -6.39
N LEU A 185 2.73 4.03 -6.01
CA LEU A 185 1.65 3.20 -5.47
C LEU A 185 1.56 3.24 -3.94
N ASN A 186 2.34 4.12 -3.30
CA ASN A 186 2.37 4.30 -1.85
C ASN A 186 2.52 2.97 -1.08
N VAL A 187 3.43 2.10 -1.55
CA VAL A 187 3.67 0.80 -0.92
C VAL A 187 4.49 1.00 0.36
N ASN A 188 3.83 0.92 1.50
CA ASN A 188 4.43 1.12 2.82
C ASN A 188 4.59 -0.17 3.62
N SER A 189 3.92 -1.22 3.21
CA SER A 189 4.00 -2.57 3.81
C SER A 189 3.69 -3.64 2.77
N ILE A 190 4.09 -4.87 3.04
CA ILE A 190 3.75 -6.07 2.27
C ILE A 190 3.15 -7.14 3.19
N PRO A 191 2.26 -8.03 2.69
CA PRO A 191 1.81 -8.11 1.29
C PRO A 191 0.97 -6.90 0.85
N ARG A 192 1.05 -6.57 -0.44
CA ARG A 192 0.23 -5.52 -1.04
C ARG A 192 -0.25 -6.00 -2.41
N PRO A 193 -1.31 -6.79 -2.45
CA PRO A 193 -1.95 -7.19 -3.70
C PRO A 193 -2.84 -6.06 -4.23
N ILE A 194 -2.84 -5.85 -5.55
CA ILE A 194 -3.70 -4.88 -6.25
C ILE A 194 -4.26 -5.60 -7.48
N LEU A 195 -5.59 -5.64 -7.60
CA LEU A 195 -6.24 -6.27 -8.75
C LEU A 195 -6.55 -5.22 -9.81
N VAL A 196 -6.05 -5.45 -11.03
CA VAL A 196 -6.20 -4.54 -12.17
C VAL A 196 -7.03 -5.22 -13.27
N GLY A 197 -7.97 -4.50 -13.83
CA GLY A 197 -8.87 -4.98 -14.90
C GLY A 197 -8.23 -5.04 -16.28
N PRO A 198 -8.92 -5.67 -17.25
CA PRO A 198 -8.44 -5.81 -18.61
C PRO A 198 -8.26 -4.49 -19.35
N ASP A 199 -8.92 -3.44 -18.89
CA ASP A 199 -8.85 -2.06 -19.39
C ASP A 199 -7.80 -1.20 -18.67
N GLY A 200 -7.07 -1.78 -17.71
CA GLY A 200 -6.08 -1.08 -16.90
C GLY A 200 -6.65 -0.30 -15.72
N THR A 201 -7.92 -0.50 -15.36
CA THR A 201 -8.52 0.12 -14.17
C THR A 201 -8.33 -0.76 -12.92
N VAL A 202 -8.25 -0.12 -11.76
CA VAL A 202 -8.17 -0.81 -10.46
C VAL A 202 -9.53 -1.44 -10.14
N ILE A 203 -9.55 -2.75 -9.98
CA ILE A 203 -10.73 -3.51 -9.52
C ILE A 203 -10.77 -3.52 -7.99
N GLU A 204 -9.62 -3.81 -7.37
CA GLU A 204 -9.44 -3.83 -5.92
C GLU A 204 -8.05 -3.30 -5.60
N PRO A 205 -7.96 -2.21 -4.78
CA PRO A 205 -6.70 -1.57 -4.46
C PRO A 205 -5.92 -2.24 -3.35
#